data_428d65a7b04973fc5dc968228baabdf9
#
_entry.id   428d65a7b04973fc5dc968228baabdf9
#
_cell.length_a   1.000
_cell.length_b   1.000
_cell.length_c   1.000
_cell.angle_alpha   90.00
_cell.angle_beta   90.00
_cell.angle_gamma   90.00
#
_symmetry.space_group_name_H-M   'P 1'
#
loop_
_entity.id
_entity.type
_entity.pdbx_description
1 polymer ?
#
loop_
_entity_poly.entity_id
_entity_poly.type
_entity_poly.pdbx_seq_one_letter_code
_entity_poly.pdbx_strand_id
1 'polypeptide(L)'
;MTASAPSPSRVLVTRPQREAQAWVQALQAQGVDAQAFPLIDIVPLPESAEMTSAWQHLNSYSAVMFVSANAVRCFMAARPAGASTPTAQAWGTGPGTEAALLAAGWPAHLIRCPGPDAAQFDSETLWILVQADVQRWRRDGQEHAALIVRGADAQGRMAGRDWLARQMADAGLQVTQCSAYARHAPHLNAAQLADARRALGHGDWWLFSSSEAAVHLRQALPDIDFSQARALATHPRIAERLQQLGWGRVAVVPAALPAQALSIKSLT
;
A
#
# COMPACT_ATOMS: atom_id res chain seq x y z
N MET A 1 -25.53 -22.11 -33.99
CA MET A 1 -25.31 -21.21 -32.84
C MET A 1 -23.81 -21.17 -32.60
N THR A 2 -23.12 -20.16 -33.10
CA THR A 2 -21.69 -19.97 -32.88
C THR A 2 -21.52 -19.48 -31.45
N ALA A 3 -20.92 -20.29 -30.60
CA ALA A 3 -20.49 -19.85 -29.28
C ALA A 3 -19.50 -18.69 -29.49
N SER A 4 -19.90 -17.49 -29.07
CA SER A 4 -19.01 -16.33 -29.03
C SER A 4 -17.80 -16.72 -28.17
N ALA A 5 -16.59 -16.51 -28.71
CA ALA A 5 -15.37 -16.71 -27.92
C ALA A 5 -15.49 -15.90 -26.61
N PRO A 6 -15.12 -16.46 -25.46
CA PRO A 6 -15.18 -15.72 -24.21
C PRO A 6 -14.35 -14.45 -24.35
N SER A 7 -14.96 -13.30 -24.08
CA SER A 7 -14.22 -12.03 -24.04
C SER A 7 -13.02 -12.19 -23.08
N PRO A 8 -11.85 -11.63 -23.40
CA PRO A 8 -10.71 -11.73 -22.51
C PRO A 8 -11.10 -11.18 -21.13
N SER A 9 -10.75 -11.94 -20.07
CA SER A 9 -11.10 -11.56 -18.71
C SER A 9 -10.35 -10.28 -18.33
N ARG A 10 -11.07 -9.22 -17.98
CA ARG A 10 -10.44 -7.97 -17.51
C ARG A 10 -9.91 -8.11 -16.08
N VAL A 11 -9.02 -7.21 -15.69
CA VAL A 11 -8.44 -7.14 -14.35
C VAL A 11 -8.97 -5.91 -13.62
N LEU A 12 -9.63 -6.11 -12.48
CA LEU A 12 -10.14 -5.05 -11.62
C LEU A 12 -9.10 -4.72 -10.54
N VAL A 13 -8.55 -3.51 -10.58
CA VAL A 13 -7.50 -3.03 -9.67
C VAL A 13 -8.13 -2.37 -8.45
N THR A 14 -7.95 -2.96 -7.26
CA THR A 14 -8.69 -2.60 -6.03
C THR A 14 -7.94 -1.62 -5.11
N ARG A 15 -6.82 -1.06 -5.56
CA ARG A 15 -6.05 -0.05 -4.82
C ARG A 15 -6.88 1.22 -4.57
N PRO A 16 -6.48 2.10 -3.63
CA PRO A 16 -7.05 3.44 -3.53
C PRO A 16 -7.07 4.16 -4.89
N GLN A 17 -8.03 5.03 -5.12
CA GLN A 17 -8.37 5.60 -6.43
C GLN A 17 -7.15 6.07 -7.26
N ARG A 18 -6.27 6.86 -6.65
CA ARG A 18 -5.08 7.41 -7.35
C ARG A 18 -4.12 6.31 -7.78
N GLU A 19 -3.84 5.36 -6.88
CA GLU A 19 -2.97 4.22 -7.15
C GLU A 19 -3.59 3.27 -8.17
N ALA A 20 -4.91 3.05 -8.08
CA ALA A 20 -5.64 2.19 -9.03
C ALA A 20 -5.53 2.75 -10.45
N GLN A 21 -5.74 4.05 -10.64
CA GLN A 21 -5.64 4.69 -11.95
C GLN A 21 -4.23 4.58 -12.54
N ALA A 22 -3.18 4.90 -11.74
CA ALA A 22 -1.80 4.77 -12.19
C ALA A 22 -1.44 3.31 -12.55
N TRP A 23 -1.94 2.36 -11.75
CA TRP A 23 -1.70 0.93 -11.97
C TRP A 23 -2.41 0.43 -13.22
N VAL A 24 -3.66 0.85 -13.46
CA VAL A 24 -4.43 0.54 -14.66
C VAL A 24 -3.71 1.05 -15.91
N GLN A 25 -3.30 2.33 -15.94
CA GLN A 25 -2.55 2.89 -17.07
C GLN A 25 -1.29 2.07 -17.39
N ALA A 26 -0.55 1.70 -16.35
CA ALA A 26 0.68 0.94 -16.53
C ALA A 26 0.43 -0.52 -16.97
N LEU A 27 -0.63 -1.18 -16.50
CA LEU A 27 -1.04 -2.51 -16.96
C LEU A 27 -1.55 -2.48 -18.40
N GLN A 28 -2.34 -1.48 -18.77
CA GLN A 28 -2.84 -1.27 -20.14
C GLN A 28 -1.69 -1.00 -21.10
N ALA A 29 -0.67 -0.21 -20.71
CA ALA A 29 0.54 -0.02 -21.49
C ALA A 29 1.32 -1.32 -21.73
N GLN A 30 1.13 -2.33 -20.87
CA GLN A 30 1.67 -3.68 -21.02
C GLN A 30 0.70 -4.63 -21.75
N GLY A 31 -0.44 -4.13 -22.27
CA GLY A 31 -1.43 -4.93 -23.00
C GLY A 31 -2.33 -5.82 -22.13
N VAL A 32 -2.51 -5.47 -20.86
CA VAL A 32 -3.49 -6.10 -19.97
C VAL A 32 -4.76 -5.27 -19.96
N ASP A 33 -5.93 -5.90 -20.23
CA ASP A 33 -7.22 -5.22 -20.05
C ASP A 33 -7.47 -5.02 -18.55
N ALA A 34 -7.33 -3.79 -18.07
CA ALA A 34 -7.43 -3.43 -16.67
C ALA A 34 -8.38 -2.25 -16.45
N GLN A 35 -9.11 -2.29 -15.33
CA GLN A 35 -10.04 -1.23 -14.89
C GLN A 35 -9.84 -0.95 -13.40
N ALA A 36 -9.94 0.33 -13.01
CA ALA A 36 -9.92 0.71 -11.60
C ALA A 36 -11.27 0.37 -10.94
N PHE A 37 -11.17 -0.32 -9.80
CA PHE A 37 -12.30 -0.58 -8.90
C PHE A 37 -11.84 -0.40 -7.45
N PRO A 38 -11.67 0.86 -7.00
CA PRO A 38 -11.14 1.15 -5.66
C PRO A 38 -12.02 0.57 -4.56
N LEU A 39 -11.39 -0.11 -3.59
CA LEU A 39 -12.03 -0.70 -2.43
C LEU A 39 -11.49 -0.17 -1.11
N ILE A 40 -10.70 0.90 -1.16
CA ILE A 40 -10.18 1.61 0.01
C ILE A 40 -10.23 3.11 -0.29
N ASP A 41 -10.90 3.86 0.58
CA ASP A 41 -10.83 5.32 0.61
C ASP A 41 -9.77 5.78 1.58
N ILE A 42 -9.02 6.80 1.19
CA ILE A 42 -7.97 7.44 1.98
C ILE A 42 -8.47 8.80 2.43
N VAL A 43 -8.65 8.96 3.74
CA VAL A 43 -9.07 10.23 4.36
C VAL A 43 -7.89 10.81 5.15
N PRO A 44 -7.32 11.96 4.73
CA PRO A 44 -6.21 12.59 5.45
C PRO A 44 -6.60 12.98 6.90
N LEU A 45 -5.62 12.95 7.80
CA LEU A 45 -5.74 13.36 9.22
C LEU A 45 -4.74 14.49 9.52
N PRO A 46 -4.91 15.70 8.94
CA PRO A 46 -3.89 16.76 8.99
C PRO A 46 -3.75 17.41 10.38
N GLU A 47 -4.79 17.40 11.20
CA GLU A 47 -4.89 18.18 12.44
C GLU A 47 -4.76 17.33 13.72
N SER A 48 -4.20 16.13 13.64
CA SER A 48 -3.99 15.32 14.83
C SER A 48 -2.82 15.86 15.66
N ALA A 49 -2.88 15.68 17.00
CA ALA A 49 -1.82 16.08 17.91
C ALA A 49 -0.49 15.37 17.56
N GLU A 50 -0.57 14.10 17.14
CA GLU A 50 0.56 13.31 16.69
C GLU A 50 1.20 13.89 15.44
N MET A 51 0.39 14.37 14.48
CA MET A 51 0.88 15.02 13.25
C MET A 51 1.59 16.34 13.58
N THR A 52 1.00 17.16 14.43
CA THR A 52 1.60 18.41 14.89
C THR A 52 2.94 18.16 15.57
N SER A 53 2.98 17.21 16.51
CA SER A 53 4.21 16.83 17.22
C SER A 53 5.27 16.28 16.28
N ALA A 54 4.87 15.43 15.33
CA ALA A 54 5.78 14.86 14.33
C ALA A 54 6.47 15.95 13.49
N TRP A 55 5.75 16.98 13.08
CA TRP A 55 6.32 18.12 12.33
C TRP A 55 7.21 19.02 13.20
N GLN A 56 6.84 19.26 14.47
CA GLN A 56 7.65 20.07 15.42
C GLN A 56 9.02 19.42 15.68
N HIS A 57 9.05 18.09 15.72
CA HIS A 57 10.27 17.31 16.04
C HIS A 57 10.88 16.63 14.81
N LEU A 58 10.48 17.00 13.58
CA LEU A 58 10.88 16.27 12.37
C LEU A 58 12.40 16.10 12.25
N ASN A 59 13.15 17.15 12.50
CA ASN A 59 14.61 17.15 12.38
C ASN A 59 15.35 16.53 13.56
N SER A 60 14.66 16.11 14.63
CA SER A 60 15.25 15.32 15.71
C SER A 60 15.22 13.81 15.44
N TYR A 61 14.43 13.37 14.44
CA TYR A 61 14.43 11.98 14.03
C TYR A 61 15.66 11.69 13.14
N SER A 62 16.31 10.56 13.39
CA SER A 62 17.33 10.02 12.48
C SER A 62 16.71 9.44 11.22
N ALA A 63 15.51 8.89 11.32
CA ALA A 63 14.74 8.38 10.20
C ALA A 63 13.24 8.62 10.35
N VAL A 64 12.56 8.82 9.20
CA VAL A 64 11.10 8.84 9.07
C VAL A 64 10.69 7.74 8.09
N MET A 65 10.01 6.71 8.59
CA MET A 65 9.53 5.59 7.80
C MET A 65 8.10 5.84 7.33
N PHE A 66 7.86 5.74 6.04
CA PHE A 66 6.55 5.86 5.42
C PHE A 66 6.07 4.50 4.93
N VAL A 67 4.96 4.02 5.46
CA VAL A 67 4.42 2.70 5.11
C VAL A 67 3.82 2.63 3.69
N SER A 68 3.60 3.77 3.04
CA SER A 68 3.01 3.85 1.70
C SER A 68 3.16 5.25 1.09
N ALA A 69 2.94 5.37 -0.21
CA ALA A 69 2.84 6.65 -0.90
C ALA A 69 1.74 7.57 -0.33
N ASN A 70 0.64 7.01 0.19
CA ASN A 70 -0.41 7.79 0.85
C ASN A 70 0.08 8.38 2.18
N ALA A 71 0.89 7.64 2.95
CA ALA A 71 1.52 8.17 4.16
C ALA A 71 2.39 9.40 3.83
N VAL A 72 3.21 9.33 2.77
CA VAL A 72 4.01 10.46 2.32
C VAL A 72 3.12 11.65 1.95
N ARG A 73 2.15 11.44 1.06
CA ARG A 73 1.29 12.53 0.56
C ARG A 73 0.51 13.21 1.69
N CYS A 74 -0.12 12.44 2.57
CA CYS A 74 -0.91 12.99 3.67
C CYS A 74 -0.03 13.69 4.69
N PHE A 75 1.14 13.14 5.03
CA PHE A 75 2.09 13.77 5.93
C PHE A 75 2.63 15.09 5.35
N MET A 76 3.07 15.09 4.10
CA MET A 76 3.62 16.28 3.45
C MET A 76 2.56 17.34 3.16
N ALA A 77 1.30 16.96 2.92
CA ALA A 77 0.19 17.91 2.77
C ALA A 77 -0.12 18.66 4.09
N ALA A 78 0.18 18.06 5.24
CA ALA A 78 0.06 18.68 6.56
C ALA A 78 1.30 19.50 6.97
N ARG A 79 2.27 19.71 6.06
CA ARG A 79 3.50 20.48 6.33
C ARG A 79 3.15 21.89 6.76
N PRO A 80 3.61 22.36 7.95
CA PRO A 80 3.40 23.74 8.37
C PRO A 80 4.08 24.74 7.43
N ALA A 81 3.46 25.92 7.27
CA ALA A 81 4.10 27.01 6.53
C ALA A 81 5.44 27.37 7.18
N GLY A 82 6.49 27.50 6.35
CA GLY A 82 7.85 27.81 6.83
C GLY A 82 8.63 26.64 7.43
N ALA A 83 8.09 25.42 7.43
CA ALA A 83 8.84 24.25 7.88
C ALA A 83 10.11 24.06 7.03
N SER A 84 11.24 23.79 7.69
CA SER A 84 12.53 23.54 7.05
C SER A 84 12.51 22.29 6.16
N THR A 85 13.49 22.20 5.25
CA THR A 85 13.72 20.95 4.50
C THR A 85 14.08 19.82 5.46
N PRO A 86 13.48 18.62 5.31
CA PRO A 86 13.81 17.49 6.17
C PRO A 86 15.29 17.11 6.07
N THR A 87 15.91 16.83 7.21
CA THR A 87 17.30 16.35 7.32
C THR A 87 17.37 14.88 7.72
N ALA A 88 16.26 14.32 8.21
CA ALA A 88 16.14 12.90 8.54
C ALA A 88 16.20 12.01 7.29
N GLN A 89 16.68 10.79 7.41
CA GLN A 89 16.50 9.79 6.36
C GLN A 89 15.00 9.51 6.16
N ALA A 90 14.55 9.36 4.91
CA ALA A 90 13.22 8.88 4.61
C ALA A 90 13.28 7.41 4.18
N TRP A 91 12.54 6.57 4.87
CA TRP A 91 12.45 5.15 4.57
C TRP A 91 11.09 4.82 3.95
N GLY A 92 11.10 4.11 2.82
CA GLY A 92 9.89 3.71 2.12
C GLY A 92 9.90 2.22 1.79
N THR A 93 8.73 1.62 1.65
CA THR A 93 8.60 0.17 1.40
C THR A 93 8.78 -0.22 -0.06
N GLY A 94 8.90 0.74 -0.98
CA GLY A 94 9.09 0.43 -2.39
C GLY A 94 8.95 1.62 -3.34
N PRO A 95 9.05 1.40 -4.65
CA PRO A 95 9.18 2.45 -5.68
C PRO A 95 8.06 3.51 -5.67
N GLY A 96 6.82 3.11 -5.37
CA GLY A 96 5.71 4.06 -5.28
C GLY A 96 5.85 5.04 -4.11
N THR A 97 6.45 4.60 -2.98
CA THR A 97 6.73 5.46 -1.84
C THR A 97 7.92 6.37 -2.14
N GLU A 98 8.96 5.84 -2.78
CA GLU A 98 10.11 6.63 -3.24
C GLU A 98 9.69 7.76 -4.19
N ALA A 99 8.91 7.44 -5.22
CA ALA A 99 8.39 8.44 -6.16
C ALA A 99 7.57 9.53 -5.45
N ALA A 100 6.77 9.17 -4.43
CA ALA A 100 6.01 10.13 -3.65
C ALA A 100 6.92 11.03 -2.80
N LEU A 101 8.00 10.51 -2.21
CA LEU A 101 9.01 11.26 -1.45
C LEU A 101 9.75 12.26 -2.35
N LEU A 102 10.21 11.82 -3.51
CA LEU A 102 10.86 12.69 -4.50
C LEU A 102 9.94 13.82 -4.98
N ALA A 103 8.70 13.49 -5.32
CA ALA A 103 7.70 14.46 -5.75
C ALA A 103 7.34 15.47 -4.64
N ALA A 104 7.45 15.07 -3.36
CA ALA A 104 7.24 15.94 -2.20
C ALA A 104 8.47 16.79 -1.83
N GLY A 105 9.58 16.66 -2.56
CA GLY A 105 10.81 17.42 -2.34
C GLY A 105 11.69 16.88 -1.21
N TRP A 106 11.55 15.62 -0.81
CA TRP A 106 12.50 15.01 0.12
C TRP A 106 13.85 14.81 -0.59
N PRO A 107 14.99 15.17 0.04
CA PRO A 107 16.29 15.06 -0.61
C PRO A 107 16.61 13.62 -1.02
N ALA A 108 16.89 13.40 -2.30
CA ALA A 108 17.08 12.05 -2.87
C ALA A 108 18.15 11.22 -2.16
N HIS A 109 19.25 11.86 -1.72
CA HIS A 109 20.34 11.19 -1.03
C HIS A 109 19.96 10.67 0.37
N LEU A 110 18.87 11.19 0.95
CA LEU A 110 18.33 10.74 2.26
C LEU A 110 17.27 9.63 2.11
N ILE A 111 16.83 9.30 0.90
CA ILE A 111 15.81 8.29 0.69
C ILE A 111 16.41 6.89 0.69
N ARG A 112 15.74 5.96 1.39
CA ARG A 112 16.07 4.53 1.42
C ARG A 112 14.78 3.76 1.09
N CYS A 113 14.76 3.13 -0.06
CA CYS A 113 13.66 2.27 -0.52
C CYS A 113 14.23 1.04 -1.21
N PRO A 114 13.58 -0.13 -1.10
CA PRO A 114 13.89 -1.27 -1.95
C PRO A 114 13.74 -0.89 -3.42
N GLY A 115 14.71 -1.30 -4.23
CA GLY A 115 14.71 -1.02 -5.67
C GLY A 115 13.55 -1.71 -6.40
N PRO A 116 13.28 -1.33 -7.67
CA PRO A 116 12.14 -1.85 -8.44
C PRO A 116 12.20 -3.36 -8.69
N ASP A 117 13.39 -3.96 -8.63
CA ASP A 117 13.62 -5.40 -8.85
C ASP A 117 13.53 -6.22 -7.54
N ALA A 118 13.21 -5.59 -6.41
CA ALA A 118 13.04 -6.32 -5.15
C ALA A 118 11.87 -7.31 -5.25
N ALA A 119 12.07 -8.51 -4.71
CA ALA A 119 11.06 -9.58 -4.75
C ALA A 119 9.77 -9.20 -4.02
N GLN A 120 9.87 -8.39 -2.95
CA GLN A 120 8.75 -7.90 -2.15
C GLN A 120 8.95 -6.42 -1.79
N PHE A 121 7.82 -5.70 -1.63
CA PHE A 121 7.79 -4.31 -1.18
C PHE A 121 7.15 -4.26 0.21
N ASP A 122 7.91 -4.70 1.21
CA ASP A 122 7.45 -4.82 2.59
C ASP A 122 8.47 -4.32 3.61
N SER A 123 8.10 -4.40 4.89
CA SER A 123 8.92 -3.94 6.00
C SER A 123 10.17 -4.79 6.20
N GLU A 124 10.11 -6.07 5.85
CA GLU A 124 11.22 -7.02 5.99
C GLU A 124 12.33 -6.69 4.98
N THR A 125 11.96 -6.46 3.74
CA THR A 125 12.90 -6.05 2.67
C THR A 125 13.52 -4.68 2.99
N LEU A 126 12.71 -3.73 3.49
CA LEU A 126 13.22 -2.43 3.94
C LEU A 126 14.21 -2.59 5.09
N TRP A 127 13.92 -3.44 6.09
CA TRP A 127 14.80 -3.63 7.24
C TRP A 127 16.20 -4.13 6.84
N ILE A 128 16.26 -5.08 5.91
CA ILE A 128 17.53 -5.57 5.37
C ILE A 128 18.38 -4.41 4.81
N LEU A 129 17.73 -3.45 4.16
CA LEU A 129 18.40 -2.29 3.56
C LEU A 129 18.92 -1.31 4.60
N VAL A 130 18.14 -1.02 5.67
CA VAL A 130 18.42 0.07 6.61
C VAL A 130 19.11 -0.38 7.90
N GLN A 131 19.14 -1.66 8.22
CA GLN A 131 19.73 -2.18 9.47
C GLN A 131 21.20 -1.78 9.67
N ALA A 132 21.98 -1.61 8.59
CA ALA A 132 23.37 -1.18 8.67
C ALA A 132 23.48 0.29 9.15
N ASP A 133 22.56 1.16 8.75
CA ASP A 133 22.49 2.54 9.22
C ASP A 133 22.13 2.57 10.71
N VAL A 134 21.14 1.76 11.13
CA VAL A 134 20.74 1.62 12.54
C VAL A 134 21.89 1.10 13.41
N GLN A 135 22.62 0.08 12.94
CA GLN A 135 23.79 -0.44 13.66
C GLN A 135 24.90 0.59 13.79
N ARG A 136 25.07 1.48 12.81
CA ARG A 136 26.04 2.58 12.86
C ARG A 136 25.62 3.60 13.92
N TRP A 137 24.37 4.01 13.94
CA TRP A 137 23.82 4.92 14.96
C TRP A 137 23.96 4.35 16.37
N ARG A 138 23.66 3.06 16.56
CA ARG A 138 23.87 2.42 17.86
C ARG A 138 25.30 2.50 18.39
N ARG A 139 26.30 2.57 17.49
CA ARG A 139 27.71 2.60 17.85
C ARG A 139 28.23 3.99 18.15
N ASP A 140 27.59 5.04 17.72
CA ASP A 140 28.04 6.43 17.96
C ASP A 140 27.75 6.92 19.39
N GLY A 141 27.02 6.13 20.18
CA GLY A 141 26.75 6.43 21.60
C GLY A 141 25.71 7.52 21.83
N GLN A 142 25.00 7.96 20.75
CA GLN A 142 23.94 8.93 20.84
C GLN A 142 22.56 8.25 20.88
N GLU A 143 21.57 8.96 21.42
CA GLU A 143 20.18 8.51 21.33
C GLU A 143 19.63 8.84 19.95
N HIS A 144 19.07 7.84 19.29
CA HIS A 144 18.44 7.98 17.99
C HIS A 144 16.96 7.68 18.06
N ALA A 145 16.18 8.50 17.39
CA ALA A 145 14.72 8.34 17.27
C ALA A 145 14.29 8.09 15.83
N ALA A 146 13.24 7.31 15.65
CA ALA A 146 12.59 7.08 14.37
C ALA A 146 11.09 7.36 14.47
N LEU A 147 10.55 8.00 13.44
CA LEU A 147 9.12 8.21 13.26
C LEU A 147 8.58 7.22 12.23
N ILE A 148 7.46 6.54 12.54
CA ILE A 148 6.71 5.75 11.57
C ILE A 148 5.44 6.50 11.21
N VAL A 149 5.33 6.92 9.95
CA VAL A 149 4.13 7.55 9.39
C VAL A 149 3.28 6.49 8.69
N ARG A 150 2.05 6.31 9.17
CA ARG A 150 1.17 5.20 8.74
C ARG A 150 -0.29 5.63 8.60
N GLY A 151 -1.14 4.68 8.22
CA GLY A 151 -2.59 4.86 8.22
C GLY A 151 -3.23 4.30 9.49
N ALA A 152 -4.38 4.87 9.85
CA ALA A 152 -5.31 4.31 10.82
C ALA A 152 -6.41 3.49 10.13
N ASP A 153 -7.11 2.62 10.85
CA ASP A 153 -8.39 2.04 10.43
C ASP A 153 -9.54 3.05 10.56
N ALA A 154 -10.75 2.66 10.17
CA ALA A 154 -11.93 3.52 10.24
C ALA A 154 -12.32 3.94 11.67
N GLN A 155 -11.80 3.27 12.70
CA GLN A 155 -11.99 3.61 14.12
C GLN A 155 -10.85 4.46 14.70
N GLY A 156 -9.93 4.91 13.86
CA GLY A 156 -8.78 5.73 14.26
C GLY A 156 -7.65 4.94 14.93
N ARG A 157 -7.71 3.61 14.98
CA ARG A 157 -6.65 2.78 15.55
C ARG A 157 -5.53 2.61 14.52
N MET A 158 -4.29 2.71 14.96
CA MET A 158 -3.14 2.48 14.08
C MET A 158 -3.24 1.10 13.43
N ALA A 159 -3.23 1.10 12.11
CA ALA A 159 -3.43 -0.11 11.32
C ALA A 159 -2.12 -0.61 10.71
N GLY A 160 -1.98 -1.93 10.62
CA GLY A 160 -0.82 -2.60 10.06
C GLY A 160 0.03 -3.31 11.11
N ARG A 161 1.15 -3.89 10.66
CA ARG A 161 2.04 -4.69 11.52
C ARG A 161 3.01 -3.81 12.29
N ASP A 162 3.24 -4.14 13.54
CA ASP A 162 4.23 -3.48 14.38
C ASP A 162 5.63 -4.13 14.33
N TRP A 163 5.81 -5.09 13.41
CA TRP A 163 7.05 -5.84 13.30
C TRP A 163 8.27 -4.92 13.13
N LEU A 164 8.21 -3.97 12.20
CA LEU A 164 9.33 -3.04 11.96
C LEU A 164 9.56 -2.11 13.16
N ALA A 165 8.48 -1.64 13.80
CA ALA A 165 8.60 -0.83 15.01
C ALA A 165 9.35 -1.59 16.12
N ARG A 166 9.06 -2.89 16.29
CA ARG A 166 9.77 -3.75 17.23
C ARG A 166 11.25 -3.92 16.84
N GLN A 167 11.52 -4.21 15.56
CA GLN A 167 12.92 -4.35 15.09
C GLN A 167 13.75 -3.09 15.35
N MET A 168 13.18 -1.90 15.11
CA MET A 168 13.83 -0.63 15.41
C MET A 168 14.05 -0.45 16.92
N ALA A 169 13.04 -0.73 17.74
CA ALA A 169 13.13 -0.63 19.20
C ALA A 169 14.14 -1.62 19.78
N ASP A 170 14.14 -2.86 19.33
CA ASP A 170 15.10 -3.90 19.73
C ASP A 170 16.54 -3.52 19.33
N ALA A 171 16.68 -2.77 18.24
CA ALA A 171 17.95 -2.21 17.80
C ALA A 171 18.35 -0.91 18.56
N GLY A 172 17.55 -0.43 19.50
CA GLY A 172 17.86 0.68 20.40
C GLY A 172 17.34 2.05 19.94
N LEU A 173 16.46 2.13 18.93
CA LEU A 173 15.86 3.41 18.55
C LEU A 173 14.63 3.72 19.42
N GLN A 174 14.44 4.99 19.74
CA GLN A 174 13.16 5.50 20.27
C GLN A 174 12.16 5.60 19.10
N VAL A 175 11.11 4.79 19.12
CA VAL A 175 10.13 4.74 18.00
C VAL A 175 8.86 5.48 18.35
N THR A 176 8.55 6.51 17.57
CA THR A 176 7.28 7.23 17.59
C THR A 176 6.44 6.87 16.38
N GLN A 177 5.13 6.85 16.52
CA GLN A 177 4.22 6.55 15.40
C GLN A 177 3.21 7.70 15.22
N CYS A 178 2.86 7.98 13.96
CA CYS A 178 1.90 9.02 13.59
C CYS A 178 0.95 8.50 12.52
N SER A 179 -0.36 8.66 12.74
CA SER A 179 -1.38 8.36 11.73
C SER A 179 -1.61 9.57 10.84
N ALA A 180 -1.20 9.48 9.56
CA ALA A 180 -1.36 10.56 8.59
C ALA A 180 -2.70 10.50 7.82
N TYR A 181 -3.36 9.35 7.81
CA TYR A 181 -4.65 9.14 7.14
C TYR A 181 -5.42 8.00 7.78
N ALA A 182 -6.73 7.99 7.60
CA ALA A 182 -7.59 6.86 7.89
C ALA A 182 -7.97 6.12 6.61
N ARG A 183 -8.19 4.81 6.71
CA ARG A 183 -8.69 3.95 5.63
C ARG A 183 -10.12 3.58 5.92
N HIS A 184 -10.97 3.78 4.92
CA HIS A 184 -12.38 3.45 5.00
C HIS A 184 -12.79 2.55 3.84
N ALA A 185 -13.87 1.79 4.05
CA ALA A 185 -14.57 1.16 2.95
C ALA A 185 -15.19 2.26 2.06
N PRO A 186 -15.05 2.20 0.73
CA PRO A 186 -15.70 3.16 -0.14
C PRO A 186 -17.21 2.96 -0.13
N HIS A 187 -17.95 4.05 -0.31
CA HIS A 187 -19.37 3.97 -0.57
C HIS A 187 -19.60 3.60 -2.04
N LEU A 188 -19.94 2.33 -2.30
CA LEU A 188 -20.24 1.85 -3.65
C LEU A 188 -21.69 2.19 -4.01
N ASN A 189 -21.89 2.92 -5.10
CA ASN A 189 -23.23 3.20 -5.62
C ASN A 189 -23.84 1.97 -6.34
N ALA A 190 -25.13 2.04 -6.69
CA ALA A 190 -25.86 0.93 -7.30
C ALA A 190 -25.22 0.43 -8.62
N ALA A 191 -24.67 1.33 -9.43
CA ALA A 191 -23.99 0.97 -10.68
C ALA A 191 -22.69 0.21 -10.42
N GLN A 192 -21.89 0.66 -9.44
CA GLN A 192 -20.66 -0.02 -9.01
C GLN A 192 -20.96 -1.40 -8.41
N LEU A 193 -22.00 -1.53 -7.58
CA LEU A 193 -22.42 -2.82 -7.03
C LEU A 193 -22.89 -3.78 -8.15
N ALA A 194 -23.62 -3.28 -9.16
CA ALA A 194 -24.03 -4.07 -10.31
C ALA A 194 -22.83 -4.51 -11.16
N ASP A 195 -21.83 -3.62 -11.38
CA ASP A 195 -20.61 -3.96 -12.09
C ASP A 195 -19.78 -5.00 -11.33
N ALA A 196 -19.66 -4.86 -10.01
CA ALA A 196 -18.98 -5.85 -9.18
C ALA A 196 -19.62 -7.24 -9.25
N ARG A 197 -20.96 -7.32 -9.15
CA ARG A 197 -21.69 -8.59 -9.30
C ARG A 197 -21.46 -9.22 -10.66
N ARG A 198 -21.55 -8.41 -11.73
CA ARG A 198 -21.29 -8.87 -13.10
C ARG A 198 -19.84 -9.38 -13.23
N ALA A 199 -18.84 -8.64 -12.77
CA ALA A 199 -17.44 -9.01 -12.83
C ALA A 199 -17.16 -10.34 -12.10
N LEU A 200 -17.75 -10.55 -10.93
CA LEU A 200 -17.64 -11.81 -10.19
C LEU A 200 -18.25 -12.98 -10.95
N GLY A 201 -19.41 -12.77 -11.61
CA GLY A 201 -20.09 -13.79 -12.40
C GLY A 201 -19.45 -14.09 -13.76
N HIS A 202 -18.79 -13.11 -14.39
CA HIS A 202 -18.11 -13.27 -15.69
C HIS A 202 -16.71 -13.89 -15.57
N GLY A 203 -16.18 -14.04 -14.36
CA GLY A 203 -14.85 -14.58 -14.13
C GLY A 203 -13.72 -13.58 -14.43
N ASP A 204 -14.00 -12.28 -14.29
CA ASP A 204 -12.97 -11.25 -14.27
C ASP A 204 -12.00 -11.46 -13.11
N TRP A 205 -10.74 -11.00 -13.27
CA TRP A 205 -9.75 -11.10 -12.21
C TRP A 205 -9.76 -9.88 -11.31
N TRP A 206 -9.69 -10.08 -10.00
CA TRP A 206 -9.64 -9.02 -9.00
C TRP A 206 -8.23 -8.93 -8.42
N LEU A 207 -7.53 -7.83 -8.67
CA LEU A 207 -6.15 -7.62 -8.21
C LEU A 207 -6.14 -6.93 -6.84
N PHE A 208 -5.73 -7.67 -5.82
CA PHE A 208 -5.64 -7.20 -4.45
C PHE A 208 -4.19 -6.95 -4.01
N SER A 209 -3.94 -5.76 -3.48
CA SER A 209 -2.70 -5.37 -2.80
C SER A 209 -2.92 -5.11 -1.30
N SER A 210 -4.13 -5.40 -0.80
CA SER A 210 -4.50 -5.28 0.61
C SER A 210 -5.57 -6.31 0.94
N SER A 211 -5.41 -6.97 2.08
CA SER A 211 -6.44 -7.86 2.63
C SER A 211 -7.71 -7.12 3.04
N GLU A 212 -7.58 -5.83 3.41
CA GLU A 212 -8.70 -4.96 3.80
C GLU A 212 -9.64 -4.70 2.61
N ALA A 213 -9.10 -4.46 1.41
CA ALA A 213 -9.88 -4.32 0.19
C ALA A 213 -10.77 -5.55 -0.09
N ALA A 214 -10.24 -6.75 0.15
CA ALA A 214 -11.01 -7.98 0.00
C ALA A 214 -12.16 -8.09 1.02
N VAL A 215 -11.92 -7.66 2.26
CA VAL A 215 -12.95 -7.58 3.31
C VAL A 215 -14.04 -6.58 2.93
N HIS A 216 -13.68 -5.40 2.45
CA HIS A 216 -14.63 -4.36 2.03
C HIS A 216 -15.55 -4.85 0.90
N LEU A 217 -15.00 -5.53 -0.12
CA LEU A 217 -15.82 -6.11 -1.19
C LEU A 217 -16.77 -7.18 -0.65
N ARG A 218 -16.29 -8.05 0.24
CA ARG A 218 -17.12 -9.08 0.88
C ARG A 218 -18.27 -8.48 1.69
N GLN A 219 -17.99 -7.39 2.42
CA GLN A 219 -19.02 -6.66 3.19
C GLN A 219 -20.02 -5.93 2.31
N ALA A 220 -19.58 -5.38 1.18
CA ALA A 220 -20.44 -4.71 0.22
C ALA A 220 -21.37 -5.68 -0.54
N LEU A 221 -20.99 -6.96 -0.64
CA LEU A 221 -21.72 -8.01 -1.36
C LEU A 221 -21.90 -9.27 -0.48
N PRO A 222 -22.63 -9.19 0.63
CA PRO A 222 -22.76 -10.30 1.59
C PRO A 222 -23.47 -11.53 1.01
N ASP A 223 -24.37 -11.33 0.05
CA ASP A 223 -25.21 -12.38 -0.54
C ASP A 223 -24.54 -13.09 -1.73
N ILE A 224 -23.37 -12.65 -2.18
CA ILE A 224 -22.70 -13.25 -3.34
C ILE A 224 -21.81 -14.40 -2.91
N ASP A 225 -21.87 -15.50 -3.65
CA ASP A 225 -20.93 -16.60 -3.55
C ASP A 225 -19.65 -16.27 -4.33
N PHE A 226 -18.48 -16.27 -3.64
CA PHE A 226 -17.19 -16.01 -4.23
C PHE A 226 -16.47 -17.29 -4.67
N SER A 227 -17.09 -18.48 -4.53
CA SER A 227 -16.46 -19.77 -4.85
C SER A 227 -16.06 -19.95 -6.32
N GLN A 228 -16.64 -19.16 -7.23
CA GLN A 228 -16.28 -19.13 -8.65
C GLN A 228 -15.46 -17.89 -9.04
N ALA A 229 -15.28 -16.95 -8.10
CA ALA A 229 -14.54 -15.72 -8.35
C ALA A 229 -13.01 -15.94 -8.42
N ARG A 230 -12.34 -15.07 -9.19
CA ARG A 230 -10.90 -15.15 -9.44
C ARG A 230 -10.17 -13.96 -8.85
N ALA A 231 -9.13 -14.19 -8.08
CA ALA A 231 -8.35 -13.15 -7.43
C ALA A 231 -6.85 -13.30 -7.69
N LEU A 232 -6.19 -12.16 -7.82
CA LEU A 232 -4.74 -12.00 -7.88
C LEU A 232 -4.30 -11.32 -6.60
N ALA A 233 -3.36 -11.90 -5.88
CA ALA A 233 -2.81 -11.37 -4.63
C ALA A 233 -1.35 -10.97 -4.82
N THR A 234 -0.97 -9.76 -4.42
CA THR A 234 0.43 -9.30 -4.52
C THR A 234 1.31 -9.81 -3.37
N HIS A 235 0.76 -10.59 -2.45
CA HIS A 235 1.50 -11.17 -1.32
C HIS A 235 0.78 -12.44 -0.82
N PRO A 236 1.51 -13.50 -0.36
CA PRO A 236 0.90 -14.73 0.15
C PRO A 236 -0.15 -14.52 1.24
N ARG A 237 0.08 -13.60 2.19
CA ARG A 237 -0.91 -13.26 3.25
C ARG A 237 -2.23 -12.72 2.71
N ILE A 238 -2.21 -12.03 1.57
CA ILE A 238 -3.43 -11.55 0.92
C ILE A 238 -4.16 -12.75 0.30
N ALA A 239 -3.42 -13.68 -0.30
CA ALA A 239 -3.98 -14.91 -0.87
C ALA A 239 -4.66 -15.76 0.21
N GLU A 240 -4.02 -15.98 1.35
CA GLU A 240 -4.60 -16.67 2.50
C GLU A 240 -5.92 -16.01 2.96
N ARG A 241 -5.91 -14.67 3.05
CA ARG A 241 -7.13 -13.93 3.44
C ARG A 241 -8.25 -14.07 2.43
N LEU A 242 -7.95 -14.03 1.12
CA LEU A 242 -8.93 -14.26 0.06
C LEU A 242 -9.54 -15.67 0.14
N GLN A 243 -8.71 -16.68 0.36
CA GLN A 243 -9.18 -18.06 0.56
C GLN A 243 -10.14 -18.16 1.77
N GLN A 244 -9.78 -17.55 2.91
CA GLN A 244 -10.65 -17.48 4.09
C GLN A 244 -11.99 -16.76 3.82
N LEU A 245 -12.02 -15.83 2.87
CA LEU A 245 -13.23 -15.11 2.44
C LEU A 245 -14.04 -15.87 1.38
N GLY A 246 -13.62 -17.08 1.01
CA GLY A 246 -14.36 -17.99 0.12
C GLY A 246 -14.07 -17.79 -1.37
N TRP A 247 -12.95 -17.14 -1.75
CA TRP A 247 -12.57 -16.99 -3.16
C TRP A 247 -12.15 -18.35 -3.76
N GLY A 248 -12.72 -18.71 -4.93
CA GLY A 248 -12.49 -20.02 -5.53
C GLY A 248 -11.13 -20.18 -6.18
N ARG A 249 -10.67 -19.18 -6.94
CA ARG A 249 -9.36 -19.21 -7.57
C ARG A 249 -8.51 -18.03 -7.12
N VAL A 250 -7.43 -18.30 -6.43
CA VAL A 250 -6.49 -17.28 -5.94
C VAL A 250 -5.09 -17.59 -6.47
N ALA A 251 -4.47 -16.63 -7.16
CA ALA A 251 -3.10 -16.72 -7.63
C ALA A 251 -2.25 -15.61 -6.99
N VAL A 252 -1.03 -15.94 -6.57
CA VAL A 252 -0.05 -14.94 -6.13
C VAL A 252 0.70 -14.43 -7.35
N VAL A 253 0.76 -13.10 -7.48
CA VAL A 253 1.47 -12.41 -8.56
C VAL A 253 2.56 -11.51 -7.98
N PRO A 254 3.66 -11.26 -8.72
CA PRO A 254 4.71 -10.35 -8.26
C PRO A 254 4.18 -8.97 -7.89
N ALA A 255 4.84 -8.31 -6.93
CA ALA A 255 4.51 -6.94 -6.55
C ALA A 255 5.02 -5.90 -7.57
N ALA A 256 6.13 -6.19 -8.27
CA ALA A 256 6.71 -5.35 -9.29
C ALA A 256 5.87 -5.39 -10.58
N LEU A 257 5.51 -4.21 -11.12
CA LEU A 257 4.54 -4.09 -12.21
C LEU A 257 4.90 -4.85 -13.50
N PRO A 258 6.14 -4.82 -14.03
CA PRO A 258 6.45 -5.55 -15.24
C PRO A 258 6.29 -7.07 -15.08
N ALA A 259 6.78 -7.62 -13.98
CA ALA A 259 6.65 -9.04 -13.67
C ALA A 259 5.19 -9.42 -13.38
N GLN A 260 4.42 -8.52 -12.75
CA GLN A 260 2.99 -8.70 -12.50
C GLN A 260 2.21 -8.78 -13.82
N ALA A 261 2.47 -7.87 -14.78
CA ALA A 261 1.79 -7.87 -16.08
C ALA A 261 2.07 -9.17 -16.87
N LEU A 262 3.31 -9.65 -16.85
CA LEU A 262 3.67 -10.95 -17.47
C LEU A 262 2.92 -12.11 -16.80
N SER A 263 2.89 -12.13 -15.47
CA SER A 263 2.18 -13.17 -14.71
C SER A 263 0.68 -13.13 -14.99
N ILE A 264 0.05 -11.95 -15.05
CA ILE A 264 -1.37 -11.81 -15.38
C ILE A 264 -1.66 -12.37 -16.79
N LYS A 265 -0.88 -12.00 -17.80
CA LYS A 265 -1.06 -12.48 -19.17
C LYS A 265 -0.95 -14.01 -19.30
N SER A 266 -0.22 -14.66 -18.40
CA SER A 266 -0.16 -16.13 -18.39
C SER A 266 -1.37 -16.80 -17.77
N LEU A 267 -2.22 -16.04 -17.07
CA LEU A 267 -3.41 -16.52 -16.37
C LEU A 267 -4.72 -16.18 -17.09
N THR A 268 -4.71 -15.14 -17.92
CA THR A 268 -5.84 -14.65 -18.72
C THR A 268 -5.81 -15.19 -20.14
#